data_980c02c340219b1bda16239e2743f507
#
_entry.id   980c02c340219b1bda16239e2743f507
#
_cell.length_a   1.000
_cell.length_b   1.000
_cell.length_c   1.000
_cell.angle_alpha   90.00
_cell.angle_beta   90.00
_cell.angle_gamma   90.00
#
_symmetry.space_group_name_H-M   'P 1'
#
loop_
_entity.id
_entity.type
_entity.pdbx_description
1 polymer ?
#
loop_
_entity_poly.entity_id
_entity_poly.type
_entity_poly.pdbx_seq_one_letter_code
_entity_poly.pdbx_strand_id
1 'polypeptide(L)'
;MESFINKNEIKNIENFFYKNGWEPLPYQIESWKAYLNGKNGIIQVPTGCGKTYAALMGPLSKLKDSTKQTGLSILLITPLKALSRDLKNAVHLAAKFFDQEITVGIRNGDTSPYEKKKQILKPPNILITTPESLSLLLSNK
;
A
#
# COMPACT_ATOMS: atom_id res chain seq x y z
N MET A 1 -2.67 25.42 4.08
CA MET A 1 -3.81 25.42 3.14
C MET A 1 -3.97 24.01 2.61
N GLU A 2 -5.01 23.30 3.01
CA GLU A 2 -5.33 22.00 2.40
C GLU A 2 -5.79 22.26 0.97
N SER A 3 -5.14 21.64 -0.01
CA SER A 3 -5.56 21.78 -1.40
C SER A 3 -6.94 21.14 -1.59
N PHE A 4 -7.74 21.67 -2.50
CA PHE A 4 -9.07 21.14 -2.82
C PHE A 4 -9.00 19.64 -3.23
N ILE A 5 -7.90 19.24 -3.85
CA ILE A 5 -7.58 17.87 -4.26
C ILE A 5 -7.52 16.94 -3.04
N ASN A 6 -6.83 17.35 -1.97
CA ASN A 6 -6.68 16.52 -0.77
C ASN A 6 -8.01 16.27 -0.04
N LYS A 7 -8.97 17.19 -0.08
CA LYS A 7 -10.30 16.99 0.52
C LYS A 7 -11.11 15.92 -0.21
N ASN A 8 -11.07 15.91 -1.53
CA ASN A 8 -11.76 14.90 -2.33
C ASN A 8 -11.14 13.50 -2.13
N GLU A 9 -9.80 13.42 -2.05
CA GLU A 9 -9.11 12.16 -1.78
C GLU A 9 -9.48 11.59 -0.40
N ILE A 10 -9.49 12.41 0.64
CA ILE A 10 -9.91 11.99 1.99
C ILE A 10 -11.33 11.46 1.97
N LYS A 11 -12.26 12.18 1.36
CA LYS A 11 -13.66 11.76 1.25
C LYS A 11 -13.81 10.42 0.51
N ASN A 12 -13.02 10.19 -0.54
CA ASN A 12 -13.01 8.93 -1.25
C ASN A 12 -12.51 7.78 -0.37
N ILE A 13 -11.49 8.02 0.45
CA ILE A 13 -10.97 7.03 1.41
C ILE A 13 -12.03 6.74 2.49
N GLU A 14 -12.68 7.77 3.05
CA GLU A 14 -13.76 7.59 4.03
C GLU A 14 -14.91 6.77 3.44
N ASN A 15 -15.29 7.00 2.20
CA ASN A 15 -16.32 6.22 1.51
C ASN A 15 -15.94 4.74 1.37
N PHE A 16 -14.68 4.40 1.19
CA PHE A 16 -14.21 3.01 1.24
C PHE A 16 -14.53 2.37 2.60
N PHE A 17 -14.27 3.07 3.70
CA PHE A 17 -14.56 2.58 5.04
C PHE A 17 -16.05 2.37 5.25
N TYR A 18 -16.87 3.37 4.96
CA TYR A 18 -18.33 3.29 5.14
C TYR A 18 -18.95 2.17 4.28
N LYS A 19 -18.46 1.97 3.06
CA LYS A 19 -18.94 0.89 2.19
C LYS A 19 -18.62 -0.50 2.73
N ASN A 20 -17.57 -0.64 3.53
CA ASN A 20 -17.21 -1.88 4.22
C ASN A 20 -17.82 -1.98 5.62
N GLY A 21 -18.70 -1.07 6.02
CA GLY A 21 -19.32 -1.04 7.35
C GLY A 21 -18.35 -0.60 8.47
N TRP A 22 -17.27 0.10 8.12
CA TRP A 22 -16.27 0.60 9.05
C TRP A 22 -16.37 2.09 9.20
N GLU A 23 -15.94 2.60 10.36
CA GLU A 23 -15.79 4.01 10.62
C GLU A 23 -14.30 4.33 10.72
N PRO A 24 -13.78 5.32 9.95
CA PRO A 24 -12.38 5.69 10.04
C PRO A 24 -12.07 6.33 11.39
N LEU A 25 -10.96 5.91 11.98
CA LEU A 25 -10.49 6.47 13.26
C LEU A 25 -9.76 7.81 13.04
N PRO A 26 -9.78 8.73 14.00
CA PRO A 26 -9.17 10.05 13.84
C PRO A 26 -7.70 10.00 13.39
N TYR A 27 -6.88 9.10 13.99
CA TYR A 27 -5.48 8.98 13.61
C TYR A 27 -5.28 8.46 12.17
N GLN A 28 -6.22 7.67 11.63
CA GLN A 28 -6.16 7.21 10.24
C GLN A 28 -6.36 8.42 9.30
N ILE A 29 -7.35 9.24 9.57
CA ILE A 29 -7.61 10.47 8.80
C ILE A 29 -6.41 11.42 8.87
N GLU A 30 -5.80 11.59 10.03
CA GLU A 30 -4.57 12.39 10.19
C GLU A 30 -3.40 11.81 9.38
N SER A 31 -3.23 10.49 9.38
CA SER A 31 -2.19 9.80 8.61
C SER A 31 -2.36 10.03 7.10
N TRP A 32 -3.59 9.91 6.60
CA TRP A 32 -3.87 10.16 5.17
C TRP A 32 -3.65 11.62 4.79
N LYS A 33 -4.11 12.57 5.61
CA LYS A 33 -3.86 14.00 5.41
C LYS A 33 -2.36 14.32 5.40
N ALA A 34 -1.61 13.77 6.34
CA ALA A 34 -0.17 13.97 6.41
C ALA A 34 0.53 13.45 5.14
N TYR A 35 0.19 12.23 4.70
CA TYR A 35 0.75 11.64 3.48
C TYR A 35 0.38 12.45 2.23
N LEU A 36 -0.88 12.82 2.06
CA LEU A 36 -1.37 13.58 0.91
C LEU A 36 -0.73 14.98 0.83
N ASN A 37 -0.30 15.53 1.95
CA ASN A 37 0.48 16.77 2.05
C ASN A 37 2.00 16.56 1.91
N GLY A 38 2.45 15.35 1.50
CA GLY A 38 3.86 15.05 1.25
C GLY A 38 4.70 14.85 2.51
N LYS A 39 4.09 14.61 3.67
CA LYS A 39 4.80 14.38 4.93
C LYS A 39 5.17 12.91 5.09
N ASN A 40 6.30 12.66 5.74
CA ASN A 40 6.69 11.38 6.29
C ASN A 40 6.24 11.28 7.76
N GLY A 41 6.05 10.06 8.28
CA GLY A 41 5.62 9.90 9.65
C GLY A 41 5.75 8.49 10.20
N ILE A 42 5.43 8.33 11.46
CA ILE A 42 5.34 7.07 12.19
C ILE A 42 3.93 6.93 12.73
N ILE A 43 3.31 5.77 12.51
CA ILE A 43 1.99 5.43 13.07
C ILE A 43 2.22 4.48 14.25
N GLN A 44 1.99 4.97 15.45
CA GLN A 44 2.16 4.20 16.68
C GLN A 44 0.81 4.03 17.38
N VAL A 45 0.20 2.87 17.17
CA VAL A 45 -1.07 2.47 17.81
C VAL A 45 -1.02 0.96 18.11
N PRO A 46 -1.83 0.45 19.06
CA PRO A 46 -1.89 -0.98 19.37
C PRO A 46 -2.19 -1.85 18.15
N THR A 47 -1.88 -3.15 18.22
CA THR A 47 -2.26 -4.13 17.20
C THR A 47 -3.78 -4.23 17.11
N GLY A 48 -4.30 -4.51 15.90
CA GLY A 48 -5.75 -4.62 15.68
C GLY A 48 -6.50 -3.30 15.50
N CYS A 49 -5.82 -2.15 15.61
CA CYS A 49 -6.44 -0.82 15.47
C CYS A 49 -6.46 -0.26 14.04
N GLY A 50 -6.24 -1.10 12.99
CA GLY A 50 -6.37 -0.63 11.61
C GLY A 50 -5.15 0.12 11.05
N LYS A 51 -3.92 -0.13 11.56
CA LYS A 51 -2.67 0.47 11.05
C LYS A 51 -2.46 0.26 9.56
N THR A 52 -2.83 -0.92 9.06
CA THR A 52 -2.66 -1.28 7.65
C THR A 52 -3.32 -0.27 6.73
N TYR A 53 -4.59 0.04 6.95
CA TYR A 53 -5.29 1.03 6.13
C TYR A 53 -4.86 2.47 6.44
N ALA A 54 -4.42 2.76 7.67
CA ALA A 54 -3.82 4.06 7.99
C ALA A 54 -2.60 4.36 7.11
N ALA A 55 -1.76 3.34 6.89
CA ALA A 55 -0.55 3.48 6.06
C ALA A 55 -0.84 3.36 4.55
N LEU A 56 -1.78 2.49 4.14
CA LEU A 56 -1.98 2.14 2.73
C LEU A 56 -2.87 3.12 1.96
N MET A 57 -3.92 3.68 2.58
CA MET A 57 -4.97 4.36 1.82
C MET A 57 -4.50 5.67 1.18
N GLY A 58 -3.60 6.41 1.83
CA GLY A 58 -3.00 7.61 1.24
C GLY A 58 -2.22 7.30 -0.04
N PRO A 59 -1.22 6.38 -0.01
CA PRO A 59 -0.51 5.92 -1.20
C PRO A 59 -1.43 5.36 -2.29
N LEU A 60 -2.38 4.50 -1.93
CA LEU A 60 -3.30 3.89 -2.90
C LEU A 60 -4.20 4.92 -3.59
N SER A 61 -4.71 5.89 -2.86
CA SER A 61 -5.56 6.93 -3.47
C SER A 61 -4.83 7.72 -4.56
N LYS A 62 -3.52 7.93 -4.39
CA LYS A 62 -2.69 8.58 -5.42
C LYS A 62 -2.42 7.73 -6.66
N LEU A 63 -2.48 6.40 -6.57
CA LEU A 63 -2.32 5.53 -7.74
C LEU A 63 -3.51 5.62 -8.70
N LYS A 64 -4.67 6.08 -8.25
CA LYS A 64 -5.88 6.22 -9.05
C LYS A 64 -5.67 7.05 -10.32
N ASP A 65 -4.84 8.09 -10.24
CA ASP A 65 -4.58 8.98 -11.36
C ASP A 65 -3.53 8.46 -12.34
N SER A 66 -2.91 7.32 -12.01
CA SER A 66 -1.76 6.79 -12.76
C SER A 66 -2.08 5.55 -13.60
N THR A 67 -3.20 5.54 -14.30
CA THR A 67 -3.61 4.45 -15.22
C THR A 67 -2.57 4.05 -16.27
N LYS A 68 -1.40 4.73 -16.31
CA LYS A 68 -0.26 4.45 -17.18
C LYS A 68 1.04 4.16 -16.43
N GLN A 69 1.05 4.01 -15.11
CA GLN A 69 2.29 3.72 -14.40
C GLN A 69 2.71 2.27 -14.60
N THR A 70 3.74 2.09 -15.40
CA THR A 70 4.50 0.85 -15.47
C THR A 70 5.58 0.87 -14.39
N GLY A 71 5.69 -0.22 -13.61
CA GLY A 71 6.73 -0.40 -12.62
C GLY A 71 6.29 -0.20 -11.17
N LEU A 72 7.26 -0.27 -10.28
CA LEU A 72 7.05 -0.22 -8.84
C LEU A 72 6.69 1.19 -8.36
N SER A 73 5.56 1.32 -7.70
CA SER A 73 5.05 2.58 -7.14
C SER A 73 5.01 2.57 -5.62
N ILE A 74 4.72 1.41 -5.01
CA ILE A 74 4.66 1.25 -3.56
C ILE A 74 5.48 0.03 -3.15
N LEU A 75 6.37 0.23 -2.18
CA LEU A 75 7.14 -0.83 -1.53
C LEU A 75 6.65 -1.00 -0.09
N LEU A 76 6.12 -2.19 0.23
CA LEU A 76 5.70 -2.55 1.58
C LEU A 76 6.69 -3.54 2.17
N ILE A 77 7.32 -3.18 3.29
CA ILE A 77 8.28 -4.02 3.97
C ILE A 77 7.64 -4.54 5.27
N THR A 78 7.55 -5.85 5.41
CA THR A 78 7.03 -6.51 6.62
C THR A 78 8.04 -7.53 7.15
N PRO A 79 8.29 -7.56 8.46
CA PRO A 79 9.23 -8.51 9.04
C PRO A 79 8.73 -9.95 9.05
N LEU A 80 7.41 -10.16 8.90
CA LEU A 80 6.78 -11.48 8.97
C LEU A 80 6.19 -11.88 7.63
N LYS A 81 6.63 -13.00 7.07
CA LYS A 81 6.08 -13.61 5.85
C LYS A 81 4.56 -13.83 5.92
N ALA A 82 4.06 -14.23 7.09
CA ALA A 82 2.63 -14.47 7.31
C ALA A 82 1.77 -13.24 7.04
N LEU A 83 2.26 -12.04 7.37
CA LEU A 83 1.55 -10.79 7.13
C LEU A 83 1.49 -10.39 5.65
N SER A 84 2.35 -10.95 4.80
CA SER A 84 2.39 -10.59 3.37
C SER A 84 1.07 -10.90 2.65
N ARG A 85 0.40 -11.99 3.01
CA ARG A 85 -0.91 -12.36 2.42
C ARG A 85 -2.01 -11.42 2.87
N ASP A 86 -2.04 -11.09 4.15
CA ASP A 86 -3.05 -10.16 4.69
C ASP A 86 -2.90 -8.77 4.11
N LEU A 87 -1.66 -8.30 3.97
CA LEU A 87 -1.35 -7.04 3.27
C LEU A 87 -1.80 -7.08 1.81
N LYS A 88 -1.54 -8.18 1.10
CA LYS A 88 -1.99 -8.36 -0.28
C LYS A 88 -3.50 -8.31 -0.39
N ASN A 89 -4.22 -8.98 0.50
CA ASN A 89 -5.69 -8.96 0.54
C ASN A 89 -6.24 -7.55 0.82
N ALA A 90 -5.64 -6.84 1.77
CA ALA A 90 -6.01 -5.46 2.08
C ALA A 90 -5.80 -4.52 0.89
N VAL A 91 -4.68 -4.65 0.18
CA VAL A 91 -4.38 -3.90 -1.05
C VAL A 91 -5.41 -4.20 -2.13
N HIS A 92 -5.72 -5.48 -2.38
CA HIS A 92 -6.70 -5.85 -3.42
C HIS A 92 -8.10 -5.34 -3.10
N LEU A 93 -8.53 -5.39 -1.84
CA LEU A 93 -9.83 -4.85 -1.43
C LEU A 93 -9.93 -3.35 -1.71
N ALA A 94 -8.91 -2.59 -1.34
CA ALA A 94 -8.85 -1.16 -1.58
C ALA A 94 -8.74 -0.81 -3.07
N ALA A 95 -7.90 -1.52 -3.83
CA ALA A 95 -7.74 -1.32 -5.27
C ALA A 95 -9.05 -1.56 -6.03
N LYS A 96 -9.78 -2.62 -5.68
CA LYS A 96 -11.10 -2.90 -6.26
C LYS A 96 -12.09 -1.78 -5.99
N PHE A 97 -12.07 -1.19 -4.81
CA PHE A 97 -12.94 -0.06 -4.48
C PHE A 97 -12.64 1.18 -5.34
N PHE A 98 -11.35 1.45 -5.59
CA PHE A 98 -10.93 2.58 -6.42
C PHE A 98 -10.98 2.29 -7.92
N ASP A 99 -11.48 1.12 -8.33
CA ASP A 99 -11.52 0.66 -9.73
C ASP A 99 -10.14 0.72 -10.40
N GLN A 100 -9.13 0.26 -9.66
CA GLN A 100 -7.73 0.28 -10.09
C GLN A 100 -7.27 -1.10 -10.56
N GLU A 101 -6.72 -1.16 -11.76
CA GLU A 101 -5.97 -2.31 -12.24
C GLU A 101 -4.51 -2.23 -11.79
N ILE A 102 -4.22 -2.72 -10.58
CA ILE A 102 -2.87 -2.75 -10.03
C ILE A 102 -2.36 -4.17 -9.89
N THR A 103 -1.08 -4.35 -10.13
CA THR A 103 -0.38 -5.61 -9.91
C THR A 103 0.31 -5.61 -8.56
N VAL A 104 0.08 -6.68 -7.77
CA VAL A 104 0.67 -6.85 -6.43
C VAL A 104 1.54 -8.09 -6.41
N GLY A 105 2.82 -7.92 -6.13
CA GLY A 105 3.79 -9.00 -5.95
C GLY A 105 4.17 -9.20 -4.50
N ILE A 106 4.41 -10.47 -4.12
CA ILE A 106 5.05 -10.83 -2.85
C ILE A 106 6.44 -11.36 -3.16
N ARG A 107 7.46 -10.84 -2.46
CA ARG A 107 8.84 -11.32 -2.54
C ARG A 107 9.39 -11.60 -1.16
N ASN A 108 9.52 -12.87 -0.84
CA ASN A 108 10.11 -13.36 0.41
C ASN A 108 10.91 -14.64 0.13
N GLY A 109 11.39 -15.32 1.19
CA GLY A 109 12.18 -16.56 1.05
C GLY A 109 11.46 -17.68 0.31
N ASP A 110 10.12 -17.72 0.38
CA ASP A 110 9.30 -18.77 -0.23
C ASP A 110 8.90 -18.46 -1.69
N THR A 111 9.17 -17.25 -2.17
CA THR A 111 8.91 -16.87 -3.56
C THR A 111 9.80 -17.65 -4.52
N SER A 112 9.20 -18.33 -5.49
CA SER A 112 9.93 -19.16 -6.45
C SER A 112 10.95 -18.36 -7.27
N PRO A 113 12.03 -19.00 -7.76
CA PRO A 113 13.00 -18.33 -8.63
C PRO A 113 12.37 -17.76 -9.90
N TYR A 114 11.37 -18.44 -10.45
CA TYR A 114 10.63 -17.98 -11.63
C TYR A 114 9.90 -16.65 -11.34
N GLU A 115 9.14 -16.57 -10.25
CA GLU A 115 8.46 -15.34 -9.84
C GLU A 115 9.45 -14.21 -9.52
N LYS A 116 10.55 -14.52 -8.85
CA LYS A 116 11.61 -13.54 -8.57
C LYS A 116 12.17 -12.93 -9.86
N LYS A 117 12.42 -13.76 -10.88
CA LYS A 117 12.90 -13.30 -12.20
C LYS A 117 11.84 -12.47 -12.91
N LYS A 118 10.59 -12.92 -12.90
CA LYS A 118 9.46 -12.20 -13.51
C LYS A 118 9.29 -10.80 -12.90
N GLN A 119 9.39 -10.67 -11.58
CA GLN A 119 9.29 -9.40 -10.87
C GLN A 119 10.43 -8.42 -11.20
N ILE A 120 11.61 -8.92 -11.59
CA ILE A 120 12.71 -8.08 -12.07
C ILE A 120 12.42 -7.57 -13.48
N LEU A 121 11.96 -8.45 -14.38
CA LEU A 121 11.68 -8.10 -15.77
C LEU A 121 10.44 -7.23 -15.93
N LYS A 122 9.42 -7.49 -15.12
CA LYS A 122 8.16 -6.75 -15.08
C LYS A 122 7.78 -6.46 -13.62
N PRO A 123 8.30 -5.40 -13.02
CA PRO A 123 8.01 -5.07 -11.64
C PRO A 123 6.51 -4.84 -11.41
N PRO A 124 5.94 -5.36 -10.31
CA PRO A 124 4.56 -5.07 -9.93
C PRO A 124 4.42 -3.60 -9.49
N ASN A 125 3.22 -3.07 -9.54
CA ASN A 125 2.95 -1.72 -9.03
C ASN A 125 3.17 -1.63 -7.52
N ILE A 126 2.85 -2.70 -6.80
CA ILE A 126 3.06 -2.82 -5.36
C ILE A 126 3.85 -4.10 -5.07
N LEU A 127 4.98 -3.95 -4.40
CA LEU A 127 5.80 -5.07 -3.95
C LEU A 127 5.74 -5.18 -2.43
N ILE A 128 5.32 -6.34 -1.94
CA ILE A 128 5.36 -6.69 -0.52
C ILE A 128 6.56 -7.60 -0.31
N THR A 129 7.47 -7.21 0.58
CA THR A 129 8.73 -7.94 0.78
C THR A 129 9.14 -7.98 2.26
N THR A 130 10.13 -8.80 2.57
CA THR A 130 10.79 -8.79 3.88
C THR A 130 12.12 -8.06 3.82
N PRO A 131 12.67 -7.56 4.96
CA PRO A 131 13.95 -6.87 4.98
C PRO A 131 15.09 -7.70 4.37
N GLU A 132 15.13 -9.01 4.65
CA GLU A 132 16.15 -9.92 4.12
C GLU A 132 16.05 -10.04 2.59
N SER A 133 14.83 -10.21 2.08
CA SER A 133 14.60 -10.34 0.63
C SER A 133 14.88 -9.04 -0.11
N LEU A 134 14.59 -7.90 0.51
CA LEU A 134 14.92 -6.60 -0.05
C LEU A 134 16.45 -6.40 -0.10
N SER A 135 17.15 -6.76 0.98
CA SER A 135 18.62 -6.69 1.02
C SER A 135 19.25 -7.50 -0.11
N LEU A 136 18.77 -8.74 -0.32
CA LEU A 136 19.24 -9.58 -1.42
C LEU A 136 18.92 -8.97 -2.80
N LEU A 137 17.74 -8.39 -2.96
CA LEU A 137 17.35 -7.74 -4.22
C LEU A 137 18.26 -6.55 -4.56
N LEU A 138 18.62 -5.75 -3.56
CA LEU A 138 19.51 -4.59 -3.73
C LEU A 138 20.98 -4.97 -3.92
N SER A 139 21.39 -6.16 -3.45
CA SER A 139 22.77 -6.66 -3.56
C SER A 139 23.05 -7.30 -4.93
N ASN A 140 22.03 -7.73 -5.65
CA ASN A 140 22.19 -8.30 -6.98
C ASN A 140 22.29 -7.15 -8.01
N LYS A 141 23.55 -6.82 -8.36
CA LYS A 141 23.86 -5.93 -9.48
C LYS A 141 23.85 -6.69 -10.80
#